data_1833205cb17d989dd367f78b95facdd3
#
_entry.id   1833205cb17d989dd367f78b95facdd3
#
_cell.length_a   1.000
_cell.length_b   1.000
_cell.length_c   1.000
_cell.angle_alpha   90.00
_cell.angle_beta   90.00
_cell.angle_gamma   90.00
#
_symmetry.space_group_name_H-M   'P 1'
#
loop_
_entity.id
_entity.type
_entity.pdbx_description
1 polymer ?
#
loop_
_entity_poly.entity_id
_entity_poly.type
_entity_poly.pdbx_seq_one_letter_code
_entity_poly.pdbx_strand_id
1 'polypeptide(L)'
;MKKILVVILMTIVSISCTNSNESETQSTPNPIGVEIPNDSTRISLYGGDMNTIKLWETYIKAHNEKDLKTIESINDDAFKGYPPNGDVIDGSKAHIGFLEEWFTNSSPMWRTKYMIANEFTDNKGVLNQWVTSGQDLTDTVDNEEVTVHHVHDVLFVNGKIKMIYVYERAKANE
;
A
#
# COMPACT_ATOMS: atom_id res chain seq x y z
N MET A 1 50.37 -75.03 10.34
CA MET A 1 50.18 -73.67 9.93
C MET A 1 48.69 -73.40 9.80
N LYS A 2 48.07 -72.79 10.85
CA LYS A 2 46.62 -72.52 10.90
C LYS A 2 46.36 -71.13 10.39
N LYS A 3 45.61 -71.02 9.29
CA LYS A 3 45.14 -69.74 8.77
C LYS A 3 43.86 -69.30 9.52
N ILE A 4 43.96 -68.17 10.25
CA ILE A 4 42.82 -67.55 10.90
C ILE A 4 42.13 -66.66 9.91
N LEU A 5 40.87 -66.94 9.61
CA LEU A 5 40.00 -66.15 8.77
C LEU A 5 39.27 -65.14 9.68
N VAL A 6 39.62 -63.87 9.57
CA VAL A 6 38.90 -62.81 10.27
C VAL A 6 37.74 -62.34 9.39
N VAL A 7 36.52 -62.61 9.85
CA VAL A 7 35.30 -62.12 9.20
C VAL A 7 34.95 -60.78 9.84
N ILE A 8 35.11 -59.67 9.09
CA ILE A 8 34.68 -58.35 9.50
C ILE A 8 33.18 -58.20 9.16
N LEU A 9 32.36 -58.19 10.22
CA LEU A 9 30.92 -57.93 10.10
C LEU A 9 30.69 -56.41 9.99
N MET A 10 30.45 -55.92 8.79
CA MET A 10 30.04 -54.52 8.53
C MET A 10 28.56 -54.37 8.89
N THR A 11 28.27 -53.74 10.01
CA THR A 11 26.92 -53.28 10.40
C THR A 11 26.60 -52.01 9.61
N ILE A 12 25.72 -52.08 8.64
CA ILE A 12 25.17 -50.92 7.91
C ILE A 12 24.09 -50.30 8.83
N VAL A 13 24.40 -49.14 9.42
CA VAL A 13 23.41 -48.34 10.12
C VAL A 13 22.65 -47.53 9.05
N SER A 14 21.45 -47.98 8.72
CA SER A 14 20.52 -47.22 7.88
C SER A 14 19.96 -46.04 8.69
N ILE A 15 20.51 -44.82 8.48
CA ILE A 15 19.90 -43.60 8.97
C ILE A 15 18.68 -43.33 8.08
N SER A 16 17.50 -43.74 8.55
CA SER A 16 16.23 -43.35 7.97
C SER A 16 15.98 -41.87 8.31
N CYS A 17 16.33 -40.96 7.39
CA CYS A 17 15.80 -39.60 7.43
C CYS A 17 14.30 -39.69 7.16
N THR A 18 13.49 -39.61 8.19
CA THR A 18 12.07 -39.27 8.03
C THR A 18 11.99 -37.84 7.52
N ASN A 19 11.86 -37.69 6.20
CA ASN A 19 11.33 -36.46 5.62
C ASN A 19 9.90 -36.30 6.16
N SER A 20 9.73 -35.54 7.24
CA SER A 20 8.47 -34.91 7.54
C SER A 20 8.22 -33.87 6.42
N ASN A 21 7.54 -34.30 5.37
CA ASN A 21 6.82 -33.38 4.53
C ASN A 21 5.75 -32.73 5.42
N GLU A 22 6.12 -31.65 6.11
CA GLU A 22 5.15 -30.66 6.53
C GLU A 22 4.57 -30.11 5.23
N SER A 23 3.44 -30.68 4.84
CA SER A 23 2.54 -30.07 3.88
C SER A 23 2.17 -28.75 4.54
N GLU A 24 2.83 -27.63 4.14
CA GLU A 24 2.33 -26.29 4.43
C GLU A 24 0.91 -26.25 3.87
N THR A 25 -0.04 -26.47 4.75
CA THR A 25 -1.44 -26.17 4.47
C THR A 25 -1.45 -24.67 4.27
N GLN A 26 -1.39 -24.21 3.01
CA GLN A 26 -1.65 -22.80 2.67
C GLN A 26 -3.04 -22.51 3.23
N SER A 27 -3.06 -21.93 4.44
CA SER A 27 -4.29 -21.42 5.01
C SER A 27 -4.79 -20.32 4.08
N THR A 28 -5.95 -20.54 3.48
CA THR A 28 -6.63 -19.47 2.73
C THR A 28 -6.69 -18.23 3.65
N PRO A 29 -6.20 -17.06 3.20
CA PRO A 29 -6.22 -15.87 4.03
C PRO A 29 -7.65 -15.59 4.52
N ASN A 30 -7.81 -15.26 5.80
CA ASN A 30 -9.11 -14.84 6.31
C ASN A 30 -9.46 -13.45 5.74
N PRO A 31 -10.68 -13.23 5.26
CA PRO A 31 -11.10 -11.90 4.85
C PRO A 31 -11.12 -10.94 6.06
N ILE A 32 -10.67 -9.71 5.84
CA ILE A 32 -10.65 -8.64 6.84
C ILE A 32 -11.83 -7.67 6.70
N GLY A 33 -12.60 -7.79 5.63
CA GLY A 33 -13.73 -6.93 5.33
C GLY A 33 -14.41 -7.32 4.04
N VAL A 34 -15.26 -6.41 3.54
CA VAL A 34 -15.96 -6.57 2.27
C VAL A 34 -15.98 -5.26 1.50
N GLU A 35 -15.78 -5.36 0.20
CA GLU A 35 -16.09 -4.32 -0.78
C GLU A 35 -17.53 -4.50 -1.26
N ILE A 36 -18.28 -3.41 -1.40
CA ILE A 36 -19.68 -3.42 -1.87
C ILE A 36 -19.80 -2.44 -3.05
N PRO A 37 -19.58 -2.90 -4.29
CA PRO A 37 -19.80 -2.09 -5.48
C PRO A 37 -21.25 -1.64 -5.63
N ASN A 38 -21.50 -0.72 -6.59
CA ASN A 38 -22.84 -0.16 -6.84
C ASN A 38 -23.90 -1.21 -7.21
N ASP A 39 -23.51 -2.39 -7.68
CA ASP A 39 -24.41 -3.52 -7.97
C ASP A 39 -24.79 -4.32 -6.73
N SER A 40 -24.36 -3.87 -5.53
CA SER A 40 -24.60 -4.51 -4.25
C SER A 40 -24.02 -5.91 -4.08
N THR A 41 -23.13 -6.37 -4.97
CA THR A 41 -22.33 -7.58 -4.74
C THR A 41 -21.43 -7.40 -3.53
N ARG A 42 -20.99 -8.51 -2.93
CA ARG A 42 -20.06 -8.47 -1.80
C ARG A 42 -18.80 -9.21 -2.20
N ILE A 43 -17.69 -8.50 -2.21
CA ILE A 43 -16.36 -9.02 -2.55
C ILE A 43 -15.54 -9.04 -1.26
N SER A 44 -14.91 -10.17 -0.94
CA SER A 44 -14.05 -10.27 0.25
C SER A 44 -12.80 -9.41 0.09
N LEU A 45 -12.51 -8.60 1.11
CA LEU A 45 -11.25 -7.87 1.25
C LEU A 45 -10.26 -8.71 2.06
N TYR A 46 -9.01 -8.66 1.67
CA TYR A 46 -7.89 -9.32 2.33
C TYR A 46 -6.82 -8.30 2.74
N GLY A 47 -5.90 -8.70 3.63
CA GLY A 47 -4.71 -7.92 3.89
C GLY A 47 -3.90 -7.75 2.61
N GLY A 48 -3.48 -6.53 2.31
CA GLY A 48 -2.82 -6.18 1.06
C GLY A 48 -1.30 -6.34 1.09
N ASP A 49 -0.68 -6.24 -0.08
CA ASP A 49 0.78 -6.28 -0.23
C ASP A 49 1.43 -5.06 0.45
N MET A 50 2.36 -5.31 1.36
CA MET A 50 3.13 -4.27 2.05
C MET A 50 4.02 -3.44 1.12
N ASN A 51 4.23 -3.84 -0.13
CA ASN A 51 4.93 -3.02 -1.11
C ASN A 51 4.09 -1.80 -1.55
N THR A 52 2.76 -1.87 -1.48
CA THR A 52 1.90 -0.68 -1.72
C THR A 52 2.10 0.38 -0.64
N ILE A 53 2.33 -0.03 0.61
CA ILE A 53 2.69 0.89 1.70
C ILE A 53 4.01 1.60 1.41
N LYS A 54 5.05 0.86 1.01
CA LYS A 54 6.35 1.46 0.65
C LYS A 54 6.25 2.45 -0.52
N LEU A 55 5.40 2.12 -1.50
CA LEU A 55 5.16 3.00 -2.63
C LEU A 55 4.43 4.28 -2.19
N TRP A 56 3.45 4.15 -1.29
CA TRP A 56 2.77 5.30 -0.70
C TRP A 56 3.71 6.16 0.16
N GLU A 57 4.57 5.56 0.98
CA GLU A 57 5.62 6.28 1.72
C GLU A 57 6.53 7.09 0.80
N THR A 58 6.95 6.48 -0.33
CA THR A 58 7.76 7.15 -1.35
C THR A 58 7.00 8.33 -1.95
N TYR A 59 5.71 8.18 -2.20
CA TYR A 59 4.85 9.22 -2.74
C TYR A 59 4.69 10.40 -1.78
N ILE A 60 4.43 10.14 -0.49
CA ILE A 60 4.35 11.19 0.54
C ILE A 60 5.70 11.88 0.73
N LYS A 61 6.80 11.11 0.73
CA LYS A 61 8.15 11.70 0.78
C LYS A 61 8.38 12.65 -0.40
N ALA A 62 8.01 12.25 -1.62
CA ALA A 62 8.13 13.08 -2.80
C ALA A 62 7.30 14.37 -2.72
N HIS A 63 6.09 14.32 -2.11
CA HIS A 63 5.30 15.51 -1.83
C HIS A 63 6.02 16.46 -0.86
N ASN A 64 6.54 15.94 0.24
CA ASN A 64 7.27 16.73 1.23
C ASN A 64 8.57 17.34 0.65
N GLU A 65 9.20 16.67 -0.31
CA GLU A 65 10.41 17.13 -1.02
C GLU A 65 10.07 17.97 -2.28
N LYS A 66 8.78 18.12 -2.62
CA LYS A 66 8.31 18.80 -3.84
C LYS A 66 8.86 18.16 -5.13
N ASP A 67 9.15 16.85 -5.09
CA ASP A 67 9.66 16.09 -6.23
C ASP A 67 8.52 15.67 -7.17
N LEU A 68 8.07 16.61 -8.00
CA LEU A 68 7.00 16.42 -8.97
C LEU A 68 7.29 15.28 -9.96
N LYS A 69 8.56 15.05 -10.28
CA LYS A 69 8.95 13.98 -11.22
C LYS A 69 8.69 12.60 -10.62
N THR A 70 9.03 12.38 -9.36
CA THR A 70 8.73 11.13 -8.67
C THR A 70 7.23 10.94 -8.52
N ILE A 71 6.48 12.00 -8.16
CA ILE A 71 5.02 11.95 -8.06
C ILE A 71 4.40 11.55 -9.40
N GLU A 72 4.76 12.23 -10.50
CA GLU A 72 4.29 11.91 -11.85
C GLU A 72 4.59 10.45 -12.24
N SER A 73 5.79 9.96 -11.90
CA SER A 73 6.21 8.61 -12.22
C SER A 73 5.39 7.52 -11.53
N ILE A 74 4.78 7.82 -10.37
CA ILE A 74 3.96 6.90 -9.58
C ILE A 74 2.47 7.01 -9.97
N ASN A 75 2.01 8.16 -10.46
CA ASN A 75 0.66 8.31 -10.96
C ASN A 75 0.39 7.44 -12.19
N ASP A 76 -0.83 6.95 -12.31
CA ASP A 76 -1.39 6.44 -13.57
C ASP A 76 -1.75 7.63 -14.48
N ASP A 77 -1.66 7.48 -15.81
CA ASP A 77 -2.02 8.54 -16.76
C ASP A 77 -3.48 9.00 -16.58
N ALA A 78 -4.37 8.06 -16.24
CA ALA A 78 -5.78 8.30 -15.94
C ALA A 78 -6.05 8.50 -14.43
N PHE A 79 -5.08 9.03 -13.69
CA PHE A 79 -5.19 9.38 -12.29
C PHE A 79 -6.44 10.22 -12.01
N LYS A 80 -7.07 9.99 -10.86
CA LYS A 80 -8.14 10.85 -10.34
C LYS A 80 -7.89 11.19 -8.87
N GLY A 81 -7.88 12.48 -8.58
CA GLY A 81 -7.83 13.01 -7.22
C GLY A 81 -9.17 13.61 -6.82
N TYR A 82 -9.61 13.33 -5.62
CA TYR A 82 -10.85 13.85 -5.02
C TYR A 82 -10.49 14.59 -3.72
N PRO A 83 -10.12 15.87 -3.80
CA PRO A 83 -9.84 16.69 -2.63
C PRO A 83 -11.11 16.97 -1.81
N PRO A 84 -10.97 17.44 -0.54
CA PRO A 84 -12.11 17.60 0.38
C PRO A 84 -13.13 18.65 -0.05
N ASN A 85 -12.76 19.57 -0.93
CA ASN A 85 -13.62 20.67 -1.42
C ASN A 85 -14.66 20.21 -2.48
N GLY A 86 -14.61 18.94 -2.90
CA GLY A 86 -15.53 18.37 -3.88
C GLY A 86 -15.09 18.53 -5.35
N ASP A 87 -13.91 19.09 -5.60
CA ASP A 87 -13.33 19.16 -6.94
C ASP A 87 -12.88 17.77 -7.43
N VAL A 88 -12.57 17.67 -8.71
CA VAL A 88 -11.97 16.49 -9.31
C VAL A 88 -10.71 16.89 -10.08
N ILE A 89 -9.60 16.32 -9.71
CA ILE A 89 -8.34 16.43 -10.46
C ILE A 89 -8.29 15.25 -11.43
N ASP A 90 -8.41 15.48 -12.72
CA ASP A 90 -8.52 14.44 -13.74
C ASP A 90 -7.25 14.35 -14.59
N GLY A 91 -6.52 13.26 -14.39
CA GLY A 91 -5.26 12.96 -15.05
C GLY A 91 -4.01 13.36 -14.27
N SER A 92 -2.91 12.59 -14.47
CA SER A 92 -1.63 12.86 -13.82
C SER A 92 -1.12 14.27 -14.09
N LYS A 93 -1.21 14.74 -15.35
CA LYS A 93 -0.76 16.08 -15.73
C LYS A 93 -1.51 17.20 -14.98
N ALA A 94 -2.83 17.05 -14.78
CA ALA A 94 -3.61 18.01 -14.00
C ALA A 94 -3.19 18.01 -12.54
N HIS A 95 -2.91 16.83 -11.98
CA HIS A 95 -2.41 16.70 -10.61
C HIS A 95 -1.04 17.39 -10.44
N ILE A 96 -0.10 17.18 -11.36
CA ILE A 96 1.21 17.82 -11.30
C ILE A 96 1.08 19.34 -11.38
N GLY A 97 0.24 19.88 -12.29
CA GLY A 97 -0.01 21.31 -12.37
C GLY A 97 -0.62 21.90 -11.08
N PHE A 98 -1.57 21.20 -10.48
CA PHE A 98 -2.13 21.58 -9.18
C PHE A 98 -1.07 21.63 -8.07
N LEU A 99 -0.21 20.60 -7.99
CA LEU A 99 0.87 20.55 -6.99
C LEU A 99 1.93 21.61 -7.23
N GLU A 100 2.29 21.88 -8.49
CA GLU A 100 3.25 22.93 -8.84
C GLU A 100 2.77 24.31 -8.36
N GLU A 101 1.50 24.63 -8.56
CA GLU A 101 0.88 25.86 -8.08
C GLU A 101 0.87 25.90 -6.54
N TRP A 102 0.43 24.82 -5.89
CA TRP A 102 0.38 24.74 -4.43
C TRP A 102 1.76 24.89 -3.81
N PHE A 103 2.75 24.13 -4.29
CA PHE A 103 4.14 24.15 -3.77
C PHE A 103 4.87 25.47 -4.03
N THR A 104 4.42 26.27 -5.00
CA THR A 104 4.93 27.61 -5.26
C THR A 104 4.38 28.61 -4.25
N ASN A 105 3.13 28.46 -3.83
CA ASN A 105 2.43 29.40 -2.98
C ASN A 105 2.55 29.08 -1.49
N SER A 106 2.84 27.82 -1.13
CA SER A 106 2.98 27.39 0.26
C SER A 106 3.96 26.23 0.43
N SER A 107 4.07 25.70 1.63
CA SER A 107 5.00 24.62 1.96
C SER A 107 4.31 23.53 2.75
N PRO A 108 3.34 22.83 2.12
CA PRO A 108 2.62 21.75 2.79
C PRO A 108 3.54 20.61 3.19
N MET A 109 3.33 20.08 4.38
CA MET A 109 4.10 18.98 4.96
C MET A 109 3.15 17.92 5.53
N TRP A 110 3.29 16.69 5.05
CA TRP A 110 2.51 15.54 5.53
C TRP A 110 3.31 14.71 6.53
N ARG A 111 2.71 14.45 7.69
CA ARG A 111 3.23 13.53 8.69
C ARG A 111 2.31 12.33 8.83
N THR A 112 2.75 11.18 8.34
CA THR A 112 1.99 9.93 8.41
C THR A 112 1.87 9.43 9.85
N LYS A 113 0.68 8.98 10.23
CA LYS A 113 0.34 8.41 11.55
C LYS A 113 0.14 6.90 11.48
N TYR A 114 -0.56 6.42 10.45
CA TYR A 114 -0.78 5.00 10.19
C TYR A 114 -1.06 4.74 8.71
N MET A 115 -0.87 3.50 8.30
CA MET A 115 -1.21 3.01 6.96
C MET A 115 -1.74 1.59 7.07
N ILE A 116 -2.78 1.28 6.30
CA ILE A 116 -3.41 -0.04 6.25
C ILE A 116 -3.53 -0.43 4.78
N ALA A 117 -2.86 -1.53 4.39
CA ALA A 117 -3.01 -2.09 3.06
C ALA A 117 -4.10 -3.16 3.04
N ASN A 118 -4.97 -3.09 2.04
CA ASN A 118 -5.95 -4.13 1.74
C ASN A 118 -6.07 -4.33 0.23
N GLU A 119 -6.60 -5.49 -0.18
CA GLU A 119 -6.76 -5.79 -1.59
C GLU A 119 -7.95 -6.71 -1.86
N PHE A 120 -8.45 -6.63 -3.08
CA PHE A 120 -9.44 -7.55 -3.61
C PHE A 120 -9.32 -7.68 -5.13
N THR A 121 -9.81 -8.78 -5.68
CA THR A 121 -9.94 -8.96 -7.13
C THR A 121 -11.39 -8.70 -7.51
N ASP A 122 -11.60 -7.78 -8.45
CA ASP A 122 -12.93 -7.42 -8.92
C ASP A 122 -13.53 -8.49 -9.85
N ASN A 123 -14.79 -8.29 -10.25
CA ASN A 123 -15.53 -9.23 -11.13
C ASN A 123 -14.94 -9.34 -12.56
N LYS A 124 -13.98 -8.47 -12.89
CA LYS A 124 -13.24 -8.49 -14.18
C LYS A 124 -11.88 -9.17 -14.06
N GLY A 125 -11.54 -9.66 -12.85
CA GLY A 125 -10.23 -10.25 -12.56
C GLY A 125 -9.11 -9.23 -12.34
N VAL A 126 -9.42 -7.96 -12.11
CA VAL A 126 -8.42 -6.91 -11.82
C VAL A 126 -8.14 -6.90 -10.33
N LEU A 127 -6.86 -6.97 -9.97
CA LEU A 127 -6.41 -6.79 -8.59
C LEU A 127 -6.43 -5.29 -8.25
N ASN A 128 -7.25 -4.92 -7.29
CA ASN A 128 -7.37 -3.59 -6.72
C ASN A 128 -6.68 -3.59 -5.36
N GLN A 129 -5.65 -2.79 -5.22
CA GLN A 129 -4.87 -2.68 -3.99
C GLN A 129 -5.09 -1.30 -3.39
N TRP A 130 -5.50 -1.25 -2.14
CA TRP A 130 -5.82 0.00 -1.44
C TRP A 130 -4.88 0.24 -0.28
N VAL A 131 -4.55 1.51 -0.06
CA VAL A 131 -3.92 1.97 1.18
C VAL A 131 -4.79 3.05 1.80
N THR A 132 -5.32 2.77 2.99
CA THR A 132 -5.94 3.79 3.85
C THR A 132 -4.84 4.37 4.74
N SER A 133 -4.65 5.69 4.70
CA SER A 133 -3.55 6.36 5.41
C SER A 133 -4.04 7.58 6.18
N GLY A 134 -3.79 7.61 7.49
CA GLY A 134 -4.04 8.79 8.34
C GLY A 134 -2.81 9.67 8.42
N GLN A 135 -2.99 10.98 8.21
CA GLN A 135 -1.91 11.96 8.16
C GLN A 135 -2.29 13.28 8.83
N ASP A 136 -1.30 14.00 9.34
CA ASP A 136 -1.43 15.41 9.61
C ASP A 136 -0.83 16.17 8.44
N LEU A 137 -1.58 17.10 7.86
CA LEU A 137 -1.09 18.09 6.91
C LEU A 137 -0.90 19.40 7.66
N THR A 138 0.31 19.92 7.64
CA THR A 138 0.62 21.27 8.11
C THR A 138 0.97 22.13 6.92
N ASP A 139 0.34 23.29 6.80
CA ASP A 139 0.59 24.25 5.72
C ASP A 139 0.46 25.69 6.23
N THR A 140 0.88 26.65 5.43
CA THR A 140 0.76 28.08 5.72
C THR A 140 -0.44 28.64 4.97
N VAL A 141 -1.44 29.13 5.71
CA VAL A 141 -2.64 29.78 5.19
C VAL A 141 -2.72 31.17 5.79
N ASP A 142 -2.80 32.22 4.96
CA ASP A 142 -2.86 33.62 5.39
C ASP A 142 -1.72 34.03 6.36
N ASN A 143 -0.52 33.49 6.13
CA ASN A 143 0.69 33.63 6.97
C ASN A 143 0.59 32.98 8.36
N GLU A 144 -0.38 32.14 8.60
CA GLU A 144 -0.52 31.34 9.81
C GLU A 144 -0.27 29.87 9.51
N GLU A 145 0.43 29.16 10.42
CA GLU A 145 0.58 27.71 10.32
C GLU A 145 -0.72 27.02 10.74
N VAL A 146 -1.29 26.23 9.83
CA VAL A 146 -2.51 25.47 10.06
C VAL A 146 -2.22 23.99 9.94
N THR A 147 -2.73 23.19 10.87
CA THR A 147 -2.66 21.74 10.80
C THR A 147 -4.06 21.16 10.73
N VAL A 148 -4.30 20.31 9.73
CA VAL A 148 -5.54 19.53 9.57
C VAL A 148 -5.23 18.03 9.55
N HIS A 149 -6.26 17.21 9.80
CA HIS A 149 -6.13 15.75 9.72
C HIS A 149 -6.71 15.26 8.41
N HIS A 150 -5.88 14.55 7.65
CA HIS A 150 -6.29 13.86 6.44
C HIS A 150 -6.42 12.36 6.67
N VAL A 151 -7.41 11.77 6.03
CA VAL A 151 -7.42 10.34 5.69
C VAL A 151 -7.38 10.25 4.16
N HIS A 152 -6.43 9.50 3.65
CA HIS A 152 -6.33 9.19 2.23
C HIS A 152 -6.73 7.75 2.00
N ASP A 153 -7.67 7.52 1.08
CA ASP A 153 -7.91 6.20 0.50
C ASP A 153 -7.33 6.18 -0.92
N VAL A 154 -6.32 5.34 -1.11
CA VAL A 154 -5.47 5.34 -2.30
C VAL A 154 -5.59 4.02 -3.03
N LEU A 155 -6.09 4.04 -4.27
CA LEU A 155 -6.18 2.88 -5.14
C LEU A 155 -4.93 2.74 -6.00
N PHE A 156 -4.28 1.60 -5.89
CA PHE A 156 -3.20 1.15 -6.77
C PHE A 156 -3.71 0.08 -7.72
N VAL A 157 -3.37 0.24 -9.00
CA VAL A 157 -3.60 -0.76 -10.03
C VAL A 157 -2.30 -0.89 -10.84
N ASN A 158 -1.79 -2.11 -10.98
CA ASN A 158 -0.53 -2.40 -11.68
C ASN A 158 0.66 -1.55 -11.17
N GLY A 159 0.74 -1.31 -9.86
CA GLY A 159 1.83 -0.54 -9.24
C GLY A 159 1.79 0.97 -9.51
N LYS A 160 0.66 1.51 -9.96
CA LYS A 160 0.43 2.95 -10.18
C LYS A 160 -0.74 3.42 -9.33
N ILE A 161 -0.70 4.67 -8.88
CA ILE A 161 -1.83 5.31 -8.21
C ILE A 161 -2.86 5.70 -9.25
N LYS A 162 -4.01 5.05 -9.17
CA LYS A 162 -5.16 5.27 -10.05
C LYS A 162 -6.10 6.33 -9.49
N MET A 163 -6.22 6.37 -8.14
CA MET A 163 -7.21 7.23 -7.48
C MET A 163 -6.77 7.56 -6.06
N ILE A 164 -7.07 8.78 -5.62
CA ILE A 164 -6.92 9.22 -4.24
C ILE A 164 -8.20 9.93 -3.81
N TYR A 165 -8.85 9.43 -2.76
CA TYR A 165 -9.85 10.19 -2.00
C TYR A 165 -9.18 10.83 -0.80
N VAL A 166 -9.45 12.12 -0.57
CA VAL A 166 -8.96 12.86 0.60
C VAL A 166 -10.12 13.28 1.46
N TYR A 167 -10.13 12.84 2.70
CA TYR A 167 -11.07 13.29 3.72
C TYR A 167 -10.32 14.17 4.71
N GLU A 168 -10.91 15.32 5.05
CA GLU A 168 -10.30 16.29 5.94
C GLU A 168 -11.13 16.52 7.20
N ARG A 169 -10.47 16.65 8.32
CA ARG A 169 -11.04 17.13 9.57
C ARG A 169 -10.12 18.15 10.21
N ALA A 170 -10.68 19.29 10.62
CA ALA A 170 -9.95 20.27 11.41
C ALA A 170 -9.37 19.61 12.68
N LYS A 171 -8.18 20.07 13.11
CA LYS A 171 -7.60 19.67 14.39
C LYS A 171 -8.50 20.14 15.53
N ALA A 172 -8.78 19.25 16.50
CA ALA A 172 -9.49 19.65 17.71
C ALA A 172 -8.62 20.64 18.51
N ASN A 173 -9.25 21.67 19.02
CA ASN A 173 -8.60 22.54 20.02
C ASN A 173 -8.52 21.72 21.32
N GLU A 174 -7.32 21.44 21.80
CA GLU A 174 -7.05 20.80 23.09
C GLU A 174 -6.89 21.86 24.16
#